data_aaa4e5821052539a67b5a207ba34689c
#
_entry.id   aaa4e5821052539a67b5a207ba34689c
#
_cell.length_a   1.000
_cell.length_b   1.000
_cell.length_c   1.000
_cell.angle_alpha   90.00
_cell.angle_beta   90.00
_cell.angle_gamma   90.00
#
_symmetry.space_group_name_H-M   'P 1'
#
loop_
_entity.id
_entity.type
_entity.pdbx_description
1 polymer ?
#
loop_
_entity_poly.entity_id
_entity_poly.type
_entity_poly.pdbx_seq_one_letter_code
_entity_poly.pdbx_strand_id
1 'polypeptide(L)'
;MPENQGICPDRPSVTALTYTVQVAVNTPSHSGVDDLLDYTSTQPLAPGTLVRVPLGRREVLGVVWDAPANAPGTSPHQLRAVAGVLEGLAPLNAPWRRLVAFAARYYQRSLGEVALAALPPQLRDLQPEQLARRLRRASTQGDTFNATPLIALSAEQESARAEIDAKKGPFLLFGSTGSGKTE
;
A
#
# COMPACT_ATOMS: atom_id res chain seq x y z
N MET A 1 -62.94 -12.47 -20.42
CA MET A 1 -61.64 -12.88 -19.92
C MET A 1 -60.63 -11.80 -20.31
N PRO A 2 -60.32 -10.81 -19.47
CA PRO A 2 -59.23 -9.87 -19.75
C PRO A 2 -57.92 -10.41 -19.15
N GLU A 3 -56.88 -10.47 -20.00
CA GLU A 3 -55.50 -10.83 -19.64
C GLU A 3 -54.88 -9.81 -18.69
N ASN A 4 -54.41 -10.34 -17.58
CA ASN A 4 -53.71 -9.59 -16.57
C ASN A 4 -52.23 -9.46 -16.96
N GLN A 5 -51.85 -8.34 -17.61
CA GLN A 5 -50.45 -7.99 -17.88
C GLN A 5 -49.80 -7.52 -16.58
N GLY A 6 -49.08 -8.43 -15.95
CA GLY A 6 -48.22 -8.13 -14.82
C GLY A 6 -47.09 -7.17 -15.22
N ILE A 7 -47.23 -5.91 -14.80
CA ILE A 7 -46.17 -4.90 -14.86
C ILE A 7 -45.11 -5.31 -13.80
N CYS A 8 -43.97 -5.83 -14.24
CA CYS A 8 -42.79 -5.94 -13.42
C CYS A 8 -42.31 -4.53 -13.03
N PRO A 9 -42.17 -4.22 -11.74
CA PRO A 9 -41.61 -2.95 -11.36
C PRO A 9 -40.10 -2.95 -11.74
N ASP A 10 -39.79 -1.99 -12.57
CA ASP A 10 -38.42 -1.65 -12.97
C ASP A 10 -37.56 -1.46 -11.72
N ARG A 11 -36.60 -2.35 -11.49
CA ARG A 11 -35.65 -2.23 -10.40
C ARG A 11 -34.75 -1.05 -10.76
N PRO A 12 -34.66 0.01 -9.94
CA PRO A 12 -33.72 1.07 -10.21
C PRO A 12 -32.30 0.47 -10.22
N SER A 13 -31.67 0.52 -11.37
CA SER A 13 -30.23 0.22 -11.52
C SER A 13 -29.47 1.23 -10.68
N VAL A 14 -29.07 0.83 -9.49
CA VAL A 14 -28.14 1.61 -8.68
C VAL A 14 -26.83 1.64 -9.48
N THR A 15 -26.60 2.74 -10.16
CA THR A 15 -25.31 3.01 -10.81
C THR A 15 -24.27 3.07 -9.70
N ALA A 16 -23.59 1.96 -9.45
CA ALA A 16 -22.51 1.91 -8.47
C ALA A 16 -21.43 2.90 -8.91
N LEU A 17 -21.14 3.87 -8.06
CA LEU A 17 -20.06 4.81 -8.29
C LEU A 17 -18.76 4.03 -8.46
N THR A 18 -18.11 4.19 -9.60
CA THR A 18 -16.85 3.53 -9.91
C THR A 18 -15.74 4.58 -9.92
N TYR A 19 -14.71 4.33 -9.15
CA TYR A 19 -13.53 5.19 -9.03
C TYR A 19 -12.41 4.61 -9.87
N THR A 20 -11.69 5.45 -10.60
CA THR A 20 -10.45 5.05 -11.27
C THR A 20 -9.27 5.34 -10.35
N VAL A 21 -8.40 4.35 -10.19
CA VAL A 21 -7.21 4.43 -9.35
C VAL A 21 -5.98 3.99 -10.12
N GLN A 22 -4.88 4.70 -9.96
CA GLN A 22 -3.59 4.31 -10.50
C GLN A 22 -2.85 3.45 -9.49
N VAL A 23 -2.29 2.35 -9.94
CA VAL A 23 -1.64 1.36 -9.08
C VAL A 23 -0.23 1.07 -9.60
N ALA A 24 0.77 1.27 -8.75
CA ALA A 24 2.13 0.84 -9.00
C ALA A 24 2.22 -0.67 -8.79
N VAL A 25 2.62 -1.39 -9.84
CA VAL A 25 2.79 -2.85 -9.84
C VAL A 25 4.15 -3.23 -10.37
N ASN A 26 4.67 -4.36 -9.94
CA ASN A 26 5.93 -4.87 -10.50
C ASN A 26 5.65 -5.52 -11.86
N THR A 27 5.92 -4.78 -12.92
CA THR A 27 5.87 -5.26 -14.30
C THR A 27 7.23 -5.81 -14.72
N PRO A 28 7.28 -6.80 -15.64
CA PRO A 28 8.55 -7.28 -16.17
C PRO A 28 9.31 -6.14 -16.85
N SER A 29 10.60 -6.05 -16.58
CA SER A 29 11.49 -5.11 -17.26
C SER A 29 11.36 -5.29 -18.77
N HIS A 30 11.34 -4.18 -19.51
CA HIS A 30 11.21 -4.16 -20.98
C HIS A 30 9.87 -4.64 -21.56
N SER A 31 8.81 -4.72 -20.74
CA SER A 31 7.47 -5.09 -21.22
C SER A 31 6.75 -4.00 -22.02
N GLY A 32 7.29 -2.76 -22.05
CA GLY A 32 6.61 -1.62 -22.64
C GLY A 32 5.32 -1.21 -21.89
N VAL A 33 5.10 -1.78 -20.71
CA VAL A 33 3.97 -1.46 -19.84
C VAL A 33 4.37 -0.31 -18.92
N ASP A 34 3.48 0.67 -18.76
CA ASP A 34 3.70 1.80 -17.88
C ASP A 34 3.92 1.39 -16.42
N ASP A 35 4.62 2.22 -15.68
CA ASP A 35 4.90 2.02 -14.25
C ASP A 35 3.63 2.07 -13.38
N LEU A 36 2.61 2.76 -13.86
CA LEU A 36 1.31 2.90 -13.21
C LEU A 36 0.23 2.36 -14.14
N LEU A 37 -0.60 1.49 -13.61
CA LEU A 37 -1.74 0.93 -14.34
C LEU A 37 -3.06 1.40 -13.74
N ASP A 38 -4.02 1.70 -14.61
CA ASP A 38 -5.35 2.13 -14.21
C ASP A 38 -6.25 0.94 -13.91
N TYR A 39 -6.94 1.02 -12.78
CA TYR A 39 -7.93 0.04 -12.33
C TYR A 39 -9.20 0.74 -11.86
N THR A 40 -10.30 0.00 -11.82
CA THR A 40 -11.54 0.48 -11.22
C THR A 40 -11.70 -0.04 -9.80
N SER A 41 -12.30 0.78 -8.94
CA SER A 41 -12.65 0.43 -7.56
C SER A 41 -14.09 0.84 -7.26
N THR A 42 -14.78 0.05 -6.44
CA THR A 42 -16.12 0.36 -5.94
C THR A 42 -16.13 1.36 -4.79
N GLN A 43 -14.95 1.66 -4.24
CA GLN A 43 -14.77 2.62 -3.16
C GLN A 43 -13.57 3.53 -3.44
N PRO A 44 -13.57 4.75 -2.90
CA PRO A 44 -12.41 5.63 -3.02
C PRO A 44 -11.24 5.03 -2.24
N LEU A 45 -10.08 4.90 -2.89
CA LEU A 45 -8.86 4.39 -2.28
C LEU A 45 -7.85 5.52 -2.11
N ALA A 46 -7.37 5.70 -0.89
CA ALA A 46 -6.34 6.70 -0.61
C ALA A 46 -4.99 6.29 -1.23
N PRO A 47 -4.18 7.25 -1.70
CA PRO A 47 -2.82 6.98 -2.13
C PRO A 47 -1.99 6.30 -1.03
N GLY A 48 -1.25 5.26 -1.39
CA GLY A 48 -0.51 4.41 -0.46
C GLY A 48 -1.25 3.16 0.01
N THR A 49 -2.53 3.01 -0.33
CA THR A 49 -3.29 1.80 -0.01
C THR A 49 -2.71 0.60 -0.75
N LEU A 50 -2.53 -0.51 -0.03
CA LEU A 50 -2.11 -1.79 -0.61
C LEU A 50 -3.30 -2.54 -1.17
N VAL A 51 -3.18 -2.97 -2.42
CA VAL A 51 -4.27 -3.64 -3.15
C VAL A 51 -3.78 -4.88 -3.88
N ARG A 52 -4.70 -5.82 -4.13
CA ARG A 52 -4.50 -6.91 -5.06
C ARG A 52 -5.14 -6.52 -6.39
N VAL A 53 -4.38 -6.63 -7.47
CA VAL A 53 -4.85 -6.27 -8.81
C VAL A 53 -4.53 -7.38 -9.82
N PRO A 54 -5.41 -7.59 -10.80
CA PRO A 54 -5.15 -8.56 -11.86
C PRO A 54 -4.10 -8.02 -12.84
N LEU A 55 -2.99 -8.73 -12.99
CA LEU A 55 -1.97 -8.47 -14.00
C LEU A 55 -1.82 -9.71 -14.90
N GLY A 56 -2.31 -9.62 -16.13
CA GLY A 56 -2.44 -10.78 -17.02
C GLY A 56 -3.38 -11.83 -16.42
N ARG A 57 -2.85 -13.02 -16.12
CA ARG A 57 -3.60 -14.15 -15.52
C ARG A 57 -3.36 -14.31 -14.02
N ARG A 58 -2.59 -13.42 -13.40
CA ARG A 58 -2.22 -13.49 -11.99
C ARG A 58 -2.76 -12.29 -11.25
N GLU A 59 -2.98 -12.45 -9.96
CA GLU A 59 -3.19 -11.35 -9.05
C GLU A 59 -1.87 -11.00 -8.38
N VAL A 60 -1.52 -9.73 -8.42
CA VAL A 60 -0.28 -9.21 -7.85
C VAL A 60 -0.58 -8.14 -6.80
N LEU A 61 0.35 -7.95 -5.89
CA LEU A 61 0.32 -6.82 -4.96
C LEU A 61 0.63 -5.54 -5.74
N GLY A 62 -0.11 -4.48 -5.42
CA GLY A 62 0.14 -3.14 -5.92
C GLY A 62 -0.06 -2.09 -4.84
N VAL A 63 0.43 -0.91 -5.10
CA VAL A 63 0.29 0.26 -4.24
C VAL A 63 -0.50 1.32 -5.01
N VAL A 64 -1.62 1.76 -4.47
CA VAL A 64 -2.36 2.90 -5.02
C VAL A 64 -1.45 4.12 -5.00
N TRP A 65 -1.27 4.75 -6.17
CA TRP A 65 -0.37 5.89 -6.30
C TRP A 65 -1.14 7.20 -6.40
N ASP A 66 -0.43 8.30 -6.22
CA ASP A 66 -0.99 9.63 -6.40
C ASP A 66 -1.35 9.82 -7.89
N ALA A 67 -2.64 9.68 -8.23
CA ALA A 67 -3.11 10.01 -9.56
C ALA A 67 -3.24 11.53 -9.71
N PRO A 68 -2.84 12.13 -10.84
CA PRO A 68 -3.34 13.43 -11.18
C PRO A 68 -4.86 13.33 -11.27
N ALA A 69 -5.58 14.16 -10.51
CA ALA A 69 -7.03 14.25 -10.61
C ALA A 69 -7.38 14.49 -12.09
N ASN A 70 -8.12 13.57 -12.70
CA ASN A 70 -8.54 13.63 -14.09
C ASN A 70 -7.44 13.45 -15.16
N ALA A 71 -6.77 12.30 -15.20
CA ALA A 71 -6.15 11.88 -16.45
C ALA A 71 -7.28 11.51 -17.42
N PRO A 72 -7.49 12.27 -18.54
CA PRO A 72 -8.48 11.90 -19.53
C PRO A 72 -7.97 10.68 -20.28
N GLY A 73 -8.71 9.60 -20.26
CA GLY A 73 -8.62 8.68 -21.35
C GLY A 73 -8.23 7.25 -21.09
N THR A 74 -9.03 6.50 -20.43
CA THR A 74 -9.30 5.13 -20.88
C THR A 74 -10.77 4.88 -20.59
N SER A 75 -11.51 4.47 -21.63
CA SER A 75 -12.95 4.19 -21.48
C SER A 75 -13.18 3.24 -20.31
N PRO A 76 -14.08 3.54 -19.38
CA PRO A 76 -14.33 2.73 -18.18
C PRO A 76 -14.60 1.26 -18.46
N HIS A 77 -15.04 0.95 -19.67
CA HIS A 77 -15.37 -0.40 -20.10
C HIS A 77 -14.18 -1.33 -20.36
N GLN A 78 -12.94 -0.83 -20.33
CA GLN A 78 -11.74 -1.64 -20.58
C GLN A 78 -10.88 -1.81 -19.33
N LEU A 79 -11.15 -1.08 -18.24
CA LEU A 79 -10.38 -1.17 -17.01
C LEU A 79 -10.80 -2.38 -16.19
N ARG A 80 -9.81 -3.08 -15.66
CA ARG A 80 -10.04 -4.19 -14.73
C ARG A 80 -10.31 -3.66 -13.33
N ALA A 81 -11.14 -4.36 -12.57
CA ALA A 81 -11.40 -4.01 -11.19
C ALA A 81 -10.24 -4.43 -10.28
N VAL A 82 -10.02 -3.66 -9.20
CA VAL A 82 -9.20 -4.08 -8.06
C VAL A 82 -9.79 -5.38 -7.51
N ALA A 83 -8.97 -6.42 -7.37
CA ALA A 83 -9.40 -7.73 -6.89
C ALA A 83 -9.62 -7.74 -5.38
N GLY A 84 -8.88 -6.92 -4.63
CA GLY A 84 -9.04 -6.81 -3.18
C GLY A 84 -8.18 -5.72 -2.58
N VAL A 85 -8.59 -5.24 -1.41
CA VAL A 85 -7.86 -4.25 -0.61
C VAL A 85 -7.27 -4.95 0.61
N LEU A 86 -6.02 -4.69 0.94
CA LEU A 86 -5.40 -5.19 2.18
C LEU A 86 -5.83 -4.30 3.37
N GLU A 87 -7.07 -4.50 3.79
CA GLU A 87 -7.66 -3.74 4.90
C GLU A 87 -6.93 -3.99 6.22
N GLY A 88 -6.90 -2.96 7.08
CA GLY A 88 -6.22 -3.03 8.39
C GLY A 88 -4.73 -2.67 8.35
N LEU A 89 -4.18 -2.40 7.17
CA LEU A 89 -2.89 -1.77 7.02
C LEU A 89 -3.08 -0.28 6.72
N ALA A 90 -2.38 0.57 7.45
CA ALA A 90 -2.41 2.01 7.15
C ALA A 90 -1.82 2.27 5.77
N PRO A 91 -2.39 3.20 4.98
CA PRO A 91 -1.81 3.61 3.71
C PRO A 91 -0.37 4.11 3.89
N LEU A 92 0.50 3.73 2.98
CA LEU A 92 1.88 4.19 2.96
C LEU A 92 1.93 5.71 2.81
N ASN A 93 2.61 6.39 3.71
CA ASN A 93 2.58 7.83 3.81
C ASN A 93 3.24 8.55 2.62
N ALA A 94 2.95 9.83 2.44
CA ALA A 94 3.51 10.63 1.34
C ALA A 94 5.06 10.74 1.36
N PRO A 95 5.75 10.87 2.50
CA PRO A 95 7.21 10.83 2.54
C PRO A 95 7.78 9.52 1.98
N TRP A 96 7.20 8.38 2.34
CA TRP A 96 7.62 7.08 1.81
C TRP A 96 7.43 7.00 0.28
N ARG A 97 6.26 7.42 -0.23
CA ARG A 97 5.99 7.42 -1.68
C ARG A 97 6.95 8.33 -2.44
N ARG A 98 7.26 9.52 -1.89
CA ARG A 98 8.27 10.42 -2.47
C ARG A 98 9.66 9.82 -2.49
N LEU A 99 10.07 9.14 -1.43
CA LEU A 99 11.36 8.45 -1.38
C LEU A 99 11.44 7.33 -2.43
N VAL A 100 10.40 6.52 -2.55
CA VAL A 100 10.31 5.45 -3.57
C VAL A 100 10.35 6.04 -4.98
N ALA A 101 9.59 7.09 -5.26
CA ALA A 101 9.61 7.75 -6.56
C ALA A 101 11.00 8.35 -6.89
N PHE A 102 11.66 8.95 -5.90
CA PHE A 102 13.03 9.43 -6.06
C PHE A 102 14.00 8.28 -6.37
N ALA A 103 13.94 7.19 -5.61
CA ALA A 103 14.80 6.03 -5.79
C ALA A 103 14.58 5.36 -7.15
N ALA A 104 13.33 5.18 -7.57
CA ALA A 104 12.99 4.63 -8.87
C ALA A 104 13.62 5.44 -10.00
N ARG A 105 13.45 6.77 -9.94
CA ARG A 105 14.02 7.69 -10.93
C ARG A 105 15.56 7.70 -10.89
N TYR A 106 16.15 7.74 -9.70
CA TYR A 106 17.61 7.80 -9.52
C TYR A 106 18.30 6.55 -10.03
N TYR A 107 17.76 5.37 -9.71
CA TYR A 107 18.31 4.08 -10.14
C TYR A 107 17.76 3.60 -11.48
N GLN A 108 16.93 4.39 -12.15
CA GLN A 108 16.28 4.05 -13.44
C GLN A 108 15.58 2.67 -13.39
N ARG A 109 14.82 2.46 -12.32
CA ARG A 109 14.02 1.26 -12.11
C ARG A 109 12.55 1.60 -12.18
N SER A 110 11.71 0.59 -12.47
CA SER A 110 10.27 0.80 -12.46
C SER A 110 9.77 1.15 -11.06
N LEU A 111 8.78 2.03 -10.99
CA LEU A 111 8.21 2.49 -9.73
C LEU A 111 7.68 1.32 -8.89
N GLY A 112 6.97 0.39 -9.55
CA GLY A 112 6.42 -0.80 -8.89
C GLY A 112 7.49 -1.76 -8.39
N GLU A 113 8.60 -1.92 -9.12
CA GLU A 113 9.74 -2.73 -8.66
C GLU A 113 10.29 -2.19 -7.34
N VAL A 114 10.59 -0.88 -7.30
CA VAL A 114 11.15 -0.24 -6.10
C VAL A 114 10.15 -0.23 -4.94
N ALA A 115 8.90 0.11 -5.23
CA ALA A 115 7.85 0.12 -4.21
C ALA A 115 7.68 -1.25 -3.54
N LEU A 116 7.60 -2.32 -4.34
CA LEU A 116 7.42 -3.66 -3.80
C LEU A 116 8.69 -4.24 -3.18
N ALA A 117 9.88 -3.82 -3.64
CA ALA A 117 11.15 -4.20 -3.00
C ALA A 117 11.31 -3.58 -1.59
N ALA A 118 10.76 -2.38 -1.38
CA ALA A 118 10.76 -1.69 -0.10
C ALA A 118 9.73 -2.24 0.92
N LEU A 119 8.86 -3.17 0.50
CA LEU A 119 7.86 -3.82 1.36
C LEU A 119 8.34 -5.20 1.84
N PRO A 120 7.90 -5.64 3.04
CA PRO A 120 8.18 -6.99 3.51
C PRO A 120 7.75 -8.04 2.48
N PRO A 121 8.63 -9.01 2.15
CA PRO A 121 8.34 -10.03 1.14
C PRO A 121 7.05 -10.81 1.41
N GLN A 122 6.70 -10.99 2.70
CA GLN A 122 5.50 -11.71 3.13
C GLN A 122 4.20 -11.07 2.64
N LEU A 123 4.20 -9.77 2.32
CA LEU A 123 3.01 -9.08 1.80
C LEU A 123 2.74 -9.41 0.33
N ARG A 124 3.74 -9.86 -0.42
CA ARG A 124 3.61 -10.10 -1.87
C ARG A 124 2.59 -11.19 -2.20
N ASP A 125 2.55 -12.23 -1.36
CA ASP A 125 1.67 -13.39 -1.57
C ASP A 125 0.46 -13.41 -0.63
N LEU A 126 0.35 -12.39 0.23
CA LEU A 126 -0.70 -12.31 1.23
C LEU A 126 -2.03 -11.93 0.58
N GLN A 127 -3.04 -12.76 0.79
CA GLN A 127 -4.40 -12.47 0.37
C GLN A 127 -5.15 -11.66 1.43
N PRO A 128 -6.14 -10.82 1.05
CA PRO A 128 -6.90 -9.99 1.99
C PRO A 128 -7.48 -10.77 3.17
N GLU A 129 -8.03 -11.97 2.91
CA GLU A 129 -8.65 -12.82 3.93
C GLU A 129 -7.61 -13.36 4.93
N GLN A 130 -6.41 -13.67 4.43
CA GLN A 130 -5.30 -14.14 5.27
C GLN A 130 -4.80 -13.02 6.18
N LEU A 131 -4.71 -11.79 5.66
CA LEU A 131 -4.37 -10.61 6.45
C LEU A 131 -5.41 -10.38 7.53
N ALA A 132 -6.70 -10.33 7.18
CA ALA A 132 -7.79 -10.15 8.12
C ALA A 132 -7.78 -11.19 9.25
N ARG A 133 -7.43 -12.45 8.92
CA ARG A 133 -7.28 -13.51 9.92
C ARG A 133 -6.07 -13.26 10.85
N ARG A 134 -4.93 -12.83 10.29
CA ARG A 134 -3.73 -12.52 11.09
C ARG A 134 -3.97 -11.35 12.03
N LEU A 135 -4.58 -10.27 11.55
CA LEU A 135 -4.91 -9.10 12.36
C LEU A 135 -5.88 -9.45 13.49
N ARG A 136 -6.91 -10.26 13.22
CA ARG A 136 -7.82 -10.74 14.27
C ARG A 136 -7.11 -11.57 15.33
N ARG A 137 -6.17 -12.43 14.94
CA ARG A 137 -5.38 -13.21 15.90
C ARG A 137 -4.46 -12.33 16.74
N ALA A 138 -3.81 -11.34 16.14
CA ALA A 138 -2.97 -10.38 16.84
C ALA A 138 -3.79 -9.54 17.86
N SER A 139 -5.00 -9.14 17.51
CA SER A 139 -5.87 -8.39 18.43
C SER A 139 -6.43 -9.26 19.59
N THR A 140 -6.55 -10.57 19.38
CA THR A 140 -7.06 -11.50 20.42
C THR A 140 -5.93 -11.99 21.34
N GLN A 141 -4.73 -12.13 20.83
CA GLN A 141 -3.51 -12.27 21.61
C GLN A 141 -3.09 -10.86 22.01
N GLY A 142 -3.73 -10.30 23.03
CA GLY A 142 -3.25 -9.05 23.62
C GLY A 142 -1.74 -9.20 23.81
N ASP A 143 -0.98 -8.36 23.11
CA ASP A 143 0.47 -8.35 23.22
C ASP A 143 0.85 -8.16 24.69
N THR A 144 0.98 -9.26 25.40
CA THR A 144 1.96 -9.30 26.45
C THR A 144 3.30 -9.27 25.74
N PHE A 145 3.69 -8.05 25.28
CA PHE A 145 5.10 -7.79 25.13
C PHE A 145 5.70 -8.13 26.50
N ASN A 146 6.27 -9.32 26.61
CA ASN A 146 7.27 -9.55 27.61
C ASN A 146 8.31 -8.47 27.32
N ALA A 147 8.22 -7.36 28.06
CA ALA A 147 9.20 -6.31 27.98
C ALA A 147 10.53 -6.98 28.27
N THR A 148 11.25 -7.33 27.21
CA THR A 148 12.66 -7.68 27.34
C THR A 148 13.24 -6.51 28.15
N PRO A 149 13.93 -6.78 29.26
CA PRO A 149 14.44 -5.70 30.08
C PRO A 149 15.21 -4.76 29.18
N LEU A 150 14.75 -3.50 29.10
CA LEU A 150 15.40 -2.47 28.31
C LEU A 150 16.86 -2.43 28.74
N ILE A 151 17.77 -2.61 27.81
CA ILE A 151 19.19 -2.47 28.05
C ILE A 151 19.40 -1.04 28.55
N ALA A 152 20.08 -0.89 29.68
CA ALA A 152 20.37 0.44 30.20
C ALA A 152 21.30 1.16 29.22
N LEU A 153 20.85 2.29 28.71
CA LEU A 153 21.64 3.12 27.80
C LEU A 153 22.83 3.72 28.54
N SER A 154 23.95 3.87 27.86
CA SER A 154 25.08 4.67 28.41
C SER A 154 24.71 6.15 28.44
N ALA A 155 25.43 6.94 29.25
CA ALA A 155 25.22 8.38 29.36
C ALA A 155 25.33 9.09 27.99
N GLU A 156 26.21 8.63 27.12
CA GLU A 156 26.36 9.15 25.74
C GLU A 156 25.16 8.81 24.85
N GLN A 157 24.62 7.60 25.00
CA GLN A 157 23.43 7.17 24.26
C GLN A 157 22.18 7.92 24.73
N GLU A 158 22.04 8.14 26.03
CA GLU A 158 20.95 8.95 26.59
C GLU A 158 21.03 10.42 26.15
N SER A 159 22.24 11.00 26.11
CA SER A 159 22.44 12.33 25.57
C SER A 159 22.07 12.44 24.09
N ALA A 160 22.51 11.48 23.27
CA ALA A 160 22.17 11.42 21.84
C ALA A 160 20.64 11.26 21.62
N ARG A 161 19.99 10.42 22.40
CA ARG A 161 18.54 10.26 22.38
C ARG A 161 17.82 11.56 22.73
N ALA A 162 18.22 12.22 23.81
CA ALA A 162 17.63 13.50 24.22
C ALA A 162 17.79 14.59 23.15
N GLU A 163 18.90 14.61 22.42
CA GLU A 163 19.09 15.54 21.31
C GLU A 163 18.17 15.22 20.11
N ILE A 164 17.97 13.93 19.80
CA ILE A 164 17.07 13.49 18.74
C ILE A 164 15.63 13.87 19.10
N ASP A 165 15.22 13.66 20.35
CA ASP A 165 13.86 13.97 20.80
C ASP A 165 13.58 15.48 20.84
N ALA A 166 14.61 16.30 21.12
CA ALA A 166 14.49 17.76 21.25
C ALA A 166 14.53 18.52 19.91
N LYS A 167 15.05 17.93 18.85
CA LYS A 167 15.33 18.61 17.58
C LYS A 167 14.60 17.94 16.42
N LYS A 168 14.37 18.69 15.33
CA LYS A 168 13.88 18.12 14.07
C LYS A 168 15.07 17.73 13.18
N GLY A 169 15.09 16.43 12.78
CA GLY A 169 16.11 15.90 11.85
C GLY A 169 16.09 16.53 10.47
N PRO A 170 17.01 16.11 9.60
CA PRO A 170 17.68 14.80 9.63
C PRO A 170 18.84 14.74 10.64
N PHE A 171 19.07 13.53 11.19
CA PHE A 171 20.15 13.28 12.14
C PHE A 171 21.17 12.31 11.54
N LEU A 172 22.45 12.52 11.85
CA LEU A 172 23.51 11.57 11.56
C LEU A 172 23.99 10.97 12.89
N LEU A 173 23.65 9.71 13.14
CA LEU A 173 24.17 8.98 14.29
C LEU A 173 25.54 8.36 13.92
N PHE A 174 26.60 8.98 14.42
CA PHE A 174 27.97 8.54 14.20
C PHE A 174 28.50 7.77 15.40
N GLY A 175 29.22 6.68 15.16
CA GLY A 175 29.84 5.87 16.20
C GLY A 175 30.59 4.67 15.65
N SER A 176 31.55 4.13 16.40
CA SER A 176 32.30 2.93 16.03
C SER A 176 31.39 1.70 15.94
N THR A 177 31.86 0.65 15.27
CA THR A 177 31.20 -0.66 15.26
C THR A 177 31.11 -1.20 16.68
N GLY A 178 29.95 -1.68 17.09
CA GLY A 178 29.72 -2.19 18.44
C GLY A 178 29.44 -1.11 19.52
N SER A 179 29.25 0.16 19.14
CA SER A 179 28.91 1.23 20.10
C SER A 179 27.42 1.26 20.52
N GLY A 180 26.64 0.22 20.20
CA GLY A 180 25.23 0.14 20.59
C GLY A 180 24.30 1.10 19.85
N LYS A 181 24.59 1.44 18.59
CA LYS A 181 23.74 2.32 17.77
C LYS A 181 22.34 1.73 17.44
N THR A 182 22.19 0.43 17.63
CA THR A 182 20.96 -0.33 17.34
C THR A 182 20.12 -0.60 18.60
N GLU A 183 20.59 -0.28 19.76
CA GLU A 183 19.87 -0.36 21.05
C GLU A 183 18.89 0.83 21.21
#